data_f87c382a111635e1f7c4257a4e3bc9e3
#
_entry.id   f87c382a111635e1f7c4257a4e3bc9e3
#
_cell.length_a   1.000
_cell.length_b   1.000
_cell.length_c   1.000
_cell.angle_alpha   90.00
_cell.angle_beta   90.00
_cell.angle_gamma   90.00
#
_symmetry.space_group_name_H-M   'P 1'
#
loop_
_entity.id
_entity.type
_entity.pdbx_description
1 polymer ?
#
loop_
_entity_poly.entity_id
_entity_poly.type
_entity_poly.pdbx_seq_one_letter_code
_entity_poly.pdbx_strand_id
1 'polypeptide(L)'
;MNLRTIHTALISVSDKTGIVEFAQALQRWNIEIISTGGTLTTLTEAGIRARPISDVTGFPEILDGRVKTLHPKIHGALLALDANPHHEEQLRQFDIEPIDMVVVNLYPFEQTVAAGSVTMDIAIEQID
;
A
#
# COMPACT_ATOMS: atom_id res chain seq x y z
N MET A 1 5.26 17.37 21.21
CA MET A 1 4.86 16.37 20.21
C MET A 1 4.74 17.03 18.85
N ASN A 2 5.43 16.50 17.86
CA ASN A 2 5.32 17.02 16.50
C ASN A 2 4.15 16.33 15.80
N LEU A 3 3.20 17.12 15.33
CA LEU A 3 2.08 16.61 14.54
C LEU A 3 2.50 16.52 13.08
N ARG A 4 2.14 15.42 12.44
CA ARG A 4 2.41 15.20 11.02
C ARG A 4 1.12 15.33 10.23
N THR A 5 1.16 16.12 9.18
CA THR A 5 0.04 16.20 8.25
C THR A 5 0.07 15.00 7.32
N ILE A 6 -1.06 14.33 7.16
CA ILE A 6 -1.16 13.17 6.26
C ILE A 6 -1.51 13.67 4.87
N HIS A 7 -0.62 13.43 3.91
CA HIS A 7 -0.82 13.80 2.51
C HIS A 7 -1.07 12.59 1.63
N THR A 8 -0.45 11.46 1.96
CA THR A 8 -0.46 10.27 1.11
C THR A 8 -0.65 9.02 1.95
N ALA A 9 -1.59 8.18 1.54
CA ALA A 9 -1.88 6.89 2.19
C ALA A 9 -1.71 5.76 1.20
N LEU A 10 -1.05 4.69 1.64
CA LEU A 10 -0.97 3.42 0.90
C LEU A 10 -2.00 2.47 1.49
N ILE A 11 -2.91 2.00 0.66
CA ILE A 11 -3.96 1.07 1.08
C ILE A 11 -3.82 -0.24 0.32
N SER A 12 -3.61 -1.32 1.03
CA SER A 12 -3.53 -2.65 0.46
C SER A 12 -4.06 -3.65 1.49
N VAL A 13 -5.31 -4.09 1.31
CA VAL A 13 -5.99 -4.91 2.29
C VAL A 13 -6.48 -6.22 1.67
N SER A 14 -6.33 -7.31 2.40
CA SER A 14 -6.89 -8.60 2.05
C SER A 14 -8.40 -8.61 2.33
N ASP A 15 -8.80 -8.28 3.55
CA ASP A 15 -10.20 -8.08 3.92
C ASP A 15 -10.58 -6.63 3.62
N LYS A 16 -11.52 -6.46 2.69
CA LYS A 16 -11.92 -5.15 2.18
C LYS A 16 -13.14 -4.57 2.88
N THR A 17 -13.57 -5.18 3.99
CA THR A 17 -14.71 -4.69 4.78
C THR A 17 -14.43 -3.28 5.28
N GLY A 18 -15.34 -2.35 4.94
CA GLY A 18 -15.24 -0.95 5.39
C GLY A 18 -14.21 -0.10 4.66
N ILE A 19 -13.49 -0.66 3.67
CA ILE A 19 -12.40 0.08 3.02
C ILE A 19 -12.91 1.23 2.16
N VAL A 20 -14.07 1.08 1.54
CA VAL A 20 -14.64 2.13 0.69
C VAL A 20 -14.99 3.36 1.52
N GLU A 21 -15.68 3.17 2.64
CA GLU A 21 -16.06 4.26 3.54
C GLU A 21 -14.82 4.95 4.13
N PHE A 22 -13.81 4.17 4.48
CA PHE A 22 -12.55 4.72 4.98
C PHE A 22 -11.85 5.57 3.91
N ALA A 23 -11.76 5.06 2.69
CA ALA A 23 -11.13 5.78 1.58
C ALA A 23 -11.91 7.04 1.23
N GLN A 24 -13.24 7.02 1.28
CA GLN A 24 -14.06 8.21 1.09
C GLN A 24 -13.74 9.28 2.13
N ALA A 25 -13.53 8.88 3.37
CA ALA A 25 -13.13 9.81 4.43
C ALA A 25 -11.76 10.43 4.13
N LEU A 26 -10.81 9.65 3.65
CA LEU A 26 -9.50 10.17 3.26
C LEU A 26 -9.60 11.19 2.13
N GLN A 27 -10.46 10.92 1.13
CA GLN A 27 -10.67 11.87 0.03
C GLN A 27 -11.24 13.20 0.51
N ARG A 28 -12.14 13.18 1.50
CA ARG A 28 -12.70 14.41 2.07
C ARG A 28 -11.63 15.30 2.70
N TRP A 29 -10.52 14.69 3.14
CA TRP A 29 -9.37 15.40 3.72
C TRP A 29 -8.27 15.67 2.69
N ASN A 30 -8.54 15.45 1.41
CA ASN A 30 -7.58 15.66 0.31
C ASN A 30 -6.31 14.80 0.46
N ILE A 31 -6.46 13.60 1.01
CA ILE A 31 -5.36 12.65 1.14
C ILE A 31 -5.29 11.83 -0.16
N GLU A 32 -4.12 11.80 -0.78
CA GLU A 32 -3.87 10.99 -1.97
C GLU A 32 -3.81 9.52 -1.57
N ILE A 33 -4.46 8.66 -2.36
CA ILE A 33 -4.50 7.22 -2.11
C ILE A 33 -3.69 6.50 -3.16
N ILE A 34 -2.76 5.64 -2.71
CA ILE A 34 -2.03 4.70 -3.55
C ILE A 34 -2.50 3.31 -3.17
N SER A 35 -2.77 2.46 -4.13
CA SER A 35 -3.31 1.13 -3.85
C SER A 35 -2.79 0.07 -4.80
N THR A 36 -3.05 -1.18 -4.46
CA THR A 36 -2.55 -2.35 -5.19
C THR A 36 -3.67 -3.34 -5.50
N GLY A 37 -3.46 -4.13 -6.54
CA GLY A 37 -4.24 -5.33 -6.85
C GLY A 37 -5.75 -5.18 -6.71
N GLY A 38 -6.37 -6.12 -6.01
CA GLY A 38 -7.82 -6.14 -5.81
C GLY A 38 -8.35 -4.98 -5.00
N THR A 39 -7.55 -4.42 -4.09
CA THR A 39 -7.93 -3.23 -3.33
C THR A 39 -8.11 -2.04 -4.27
N LEU A 40 -7.18 -1.85 -5.19
CA LEU A 40 -7.27 -0.80 -6.21
C LEU A 40 -8.56 -0.94 -7.02
N THR A 41 -8.86 -2.16 -7.46
CA THR A 41 -10.08 -2.45 -8.22
C THR A 41 -11.33 -2.08 -7.41
N THR A 42 -11.40 -2.50 -6.17
CA THR A 42 -12.52 -2.19 -5.27
C THR A 42 -12.73 -0.70 -5.12
N LEU A 43 -11.65 0.04 -4.87
CA LEU A 43 -11.72 1.50 -4.70
C LEU A 43 -12.14 2.20 -5.99
N THR A 44 -11.56 1.81 -7.12
CA THR A 44 -11.85 2.40 -8.42
C THR A 44 -13.30 2.16 -8.83
N GLU A 45 -13.81 0.95 -8.63
CA GLU A 45 -15.20 0.60 -8.92
C GLU A 45 -16.19 1.40 -8.07
N ALA A 46 -15.78 1.80 -6.87
CA ALA A 46 -16.59 2.64 -5.99
C ALA A 46 -16.48 4.14 -6.30
N GLY A 47 -15.78 4.52 -7.36
CA GLY A 47 -15.61 5.90 -7.77
C GLY A 47 -14.55 6.66 -6.99
N ILE A 48 -13.71 5.97 -6.24
CA ILE A 48 -12.63 6.59 -5.47
C ILE A 48 -11.40 6.74 -6.37
N ARG A 49 -10.81 7.94 -6.35
CA ARG A 49 -9.58 8.18 -7.08
C ARG A 49 -8.42 7.56 -6.32
N ALA A 50 -7.88 6.48 -6.84
CA ALA A 50 -6.72 5.81 -6.27
C ALA A 50 -5.67 5.62 -7.36
N ARG A 51 -4.42 5.85 -6.99
CA ARG A 51 -3.29 5.76 -7.90
C ARG A 51 -2.70 4.35 -7.81
N PRO A 52 -2.49 3.64 -8.93
CA PRO A 52 -1.84 2.33 -8.89
C PRO A 52 -0.43 2.42 -8.34
N ILE A 53 -0.03 1.42 -7.55
CA ILE A 53 1.34 1.36 -7.01
C ILE A 53 2.39 1.35 -8.15
N SER A 54 2.07 0.76 -9.28
CA SER A 54 2.96 0.72 -10.45
C SER A 54 3.27 2.11 -11.00
N ASP A 55 2.38 3.08 -10.82
CA ASP A 55 2.66 4.47 -11.23
C ASP A 55 3.73 5.10 -10.34
N VAL A 56 3.84 4.67 -9.09
CA VAL A 56 4.86 5.16 -8.15
C VAL A 56 6.20 4.48 -8.41
N THR A 57 6.19 3.17 -8.57
CA THR A 57 7.42 2.39 -8.74
C THR A 57 7.96 2.44 -10.16
N GLY A 58 7.10 2.68 -11.15
CA GLY A 58 7.46 2.54 -12.55
C GLY A 58 7.63 1.08 -12.98
N PHE A 59 7.16 0.14 -12.15
CA PHE A 59 7.31 -1.29 -12.39
C PHE A 59 5.97 -1.99 -12.17
N PRO A 60 5.56 -2.90 -13.07
CA PRO A 60 4.25 -3.58 -12.93
C PRO A 60 4.26 -4.54 -11.74
N GLU A 61 3.05 -4.86 -11.25
CA GLU A 61 2.88 -5.99 -10.35
C GLU A 61 3.11 -7.26 -11.16
N ILE A 62 4.01 -8.10 -10.70
CA ILE A 62 4.40 -9.32 -11.43
C ILE A 62 4.24 -10.56 -10.57
N LEU A 63 4.40 -11.71 -11.19
CA LEU A 63 4.33 -13.01 -10.54
C LEU A 63 3.00 -13.18 -9.77
N ASP A 64 1.90 -12.87 -10.46
CA ASP A 64 0.54 -12.94 -9.92
C ASP A 64 0.35 -12.07 -8.68
N GLY A 65 0.98 -10.90 -8.67
CA GLY A 65 0.90 -9.98 -7.55
C GLY A 65 1.77 -10.35 -6.35
N ARG A 66 2.64 -11.33 -6.49
CA ARG A 66 3.59 -11.71 -5.42
C ARG A 66 4.67 -10.65 -5.22
N VAL A 67 4.94 -9.87 -6.25
CA VAL A 67 5.89 -8.75 -6.20
C VAL A 67 5.17 -7.50 -6.63
N LYS A 68 5.00 -6.54 -5.73
CA LYS A 68 4.30 -5.28 -6.02
C LYS A 68 4.82 -4.09 -5.22
N THR A 69 5.24 -4.28 -3.98
CA THR A 69 5.72 -3.20 -3.11
C THR A 69 7.20 -3.31 -2.78
N LEU A 70 7.88 -4.35 -3.22
CA LEU A 70 9.31 -4.54 -3.03
C LEU A 70 10.09 -3.60 -3.95
N HIS A 71 10.11 -2.34 -3.58
CA HIS A 71 10.75 -1.30 -4.39
C HIS A 71 11.25 -0.17 -3.49
N PRO A 72 12.43 0.39 -3.76
CA PRO A 72 12.97 1.49 -2.95
C PRO A 72 12.06 2.69 -2.84
N LYS A 73 11.28 2.99 -3.87
CA LYS A 73 10.33 4.12 -3.82
C LYS A 73 9.20 3.91 -2.83
N ILE A 74 8.87 2.67 -2.52
CA ILE A 74 7.85 2.37 -1.50
C ILE A 74 8.50 2.28 -0.12
N HIS A 75 9.51 1.45 0.03
CA HIS A 75 10.16 1.26 1.33
C HIS A 75 10.90 2.51 1.79
N GLY A 76 11.53 3.24 0.88
CA GLY A 76 12.14 4.52 1.20
C GLY A 76 11.12 5.55 1.68
N ALA A 77 9.96 5.58 1.02
CA ALA A 77 8.87 6.47 1.41
C ALA A 77 8.33 6.18 2.81
N LEU A 78 8.36 4.91 3.23
CA LEU A 78 7.85 4.47 4.53
C LEU A 78 8.88 4.58 5.64
N LEU A 79 10.14 4.32 5.33
CA LEU A 79 11.19 4.16 6.33
C LEU A 79 12.00 5.43 6.58
N ALA A 80 11.84 6.46 5.77
CA ALA A 80 12.53 7.72 5.98
C ALA A 80 12.10 8.36 7.29
N LEU A 81 13.07 8.83 8.05
CA LEU A 81 12.82 9.50 9.33
C LEU A 81 12.44 10.96 9.08
N ASP A 82 11.39 11.40 9.76
CA ASP A 82 10.97 12.80 9.71
C ASP A 82 12.05 13.72 10.29
N ALA A 83 12.17 14.90 9.70
CA ALA A 83 13.10 15.93 10.17
C ALA A 83 14.57 15.47 10.20
N ASN A 84 14.92 14.45 9.42
CA ASN A 84 16.31 14.05 9.24
C ASN A 84 16.80 14.63 7.90
N PRO A 85 17.69 15.65 7.92
CA PRO A 85 18.09 16.32 6.68
C PRO A 85 18.78 15.40 5.66
N HIS A 86 19.50 14.40 6.12
CA HIS A 86 20.15 13.44 5.24
C HIS A 86 19.13 12.55 4.54
N HIS A 87 18.10 12.08 5.27
CA HIS A 87 17.01 11.30 4.67
C HIS A 87 16.21 12.16 3.69
N GLU A 88 15.91 13.39 4.05
CA GLU A 88 15.19 14.31 3.15
C GLU A 88 15.94 14.53 1.86
N GLU A 89 17.25 14.69 1.92
CA GLU A 89 18.09 14.87 0.75
C GLU A 89 18.07 13.63 -0.15
N GLN A 90 18.14 12.43 0.44
CA GLN A 90 18.07 11.20 -0.33
C GLN A 90 16.71 10.99 -0.99
N LEU A 91 15.63 11.36 -0.31
CA LEU A 91 14.30 11.30 -0.90
C LEU A 91 14.23 12.19 -2.16
N ARG A 92 14.76 13.40 -2.08
CA ARG A 92 14.82 14.30 -3.25
C ARG A 92 15.72 13.74 -4.35
N GLN A 93 16.87 13.20 -3.98
CA GLN A 93 17.85 12.67 -4.93
C GLN A 93 17.26 11.53 -5.77
N PHE A 94 16.48 10.67 -5.15
CA PHE A 94 15.91 9.49 -5.81
C PHE A 94 14.44 9.67 -6.20
N ASP A 95 13.92 10.89 -6.10
CA ASP A 95 12.55 11.23 -6.46
C ASP A 95 11.53 10.34 -5.74
N ILE A 96 11.66 10.28 -4.41
CA ILE A 96 10.77 9.49 -3.55
C ILE A 96 9.87 10.43 -2.76
N GLU A 97 8.55 10.30 -2.96
CA GLU A 97 7.56 11.04 -2.19
C GLU A 97 7.21 10.25 -0.92
N PRO A 98 7.21 10.89 0.26
CA PRO A 98 6.87 10.21 1.50
C PRO A 98 5.47 9.62 1.48
N ILE A 99 5.31 8.48 2.13
CA ILE A 99 4.01 7.88 2.41
C ILE A 99 3.75 8.05 3.91
N ASP A 100 2.67 8.73 4.25
CA ASP A 100 2.39 9.16 5.62
C ASP A 100 1.53 8.19 6.40
N MET A 101 0.76 7.35 5.70
CA MET A 101 -0.17 6.42 6.30
C MET A 101 -0.16 5.11 5.52
N VAL A 102 -0.19 4.01 6.23
CA VAL A 102 -0.33 2.67 5.63
C VAL A 102 -1.55 2.02 6.22
N VAL A 103 -2.40 1.49 5.36
CA VAL A 103 -3.61 0.75 5.76
C VAL A 103 -3.51 -0.64 5.17
N VAL A 104 -3.21 -1.59 6.02
CA VAL A 104 -3.03 -2.99 5.62
C VAL A 104 -3.71 -3.89 6.64
N ASN A 105 -4.13 -5.07 6.20
CA ASN A 105 -4.39 -6.18 7.09
C ASN A 105 -3.67 -7.40 6.55
N LEU A 106 -3.39 -8.32 7.42
CA LEU A 106 -2.62 -9.50 7.04
C LEU A 106 -3.46 -10.43 6.16
N TYR A 107 -2.80 -11.09 5.22
CA TYR A 107 -3.44 -12.18 4.50
C TYR A 107 -3.86 -13.27 5.50
N PRO A 108 -5.00 -13.97 5.25
CA PRO A 108 -5.49 -14.98 6.18
C PRO A 108 -4.68 -16.28 6.07
N PHE A 109 -3.35 -16.20 6.31
CA PHE A 109 -2.43 -17.33 6.14
C PHE A 109 -2.81 -18.52 7.03
N GLU A 110 -3.10 -18.26 8.31
CA GLU A 110 -3.48 -19.31 9.24
C GLU A 110 -4.79 -19.98 8.83
N GLN A 111 -5.77 -19.20 8.42
CA GLN A 111 -7.06 -19.74 7.95
C GLN A 111 -6.88 -20.53 6.66
N THR A 112 -6.06 -20.05 5.74
CA THR A 112 -5.79 -20.70 4.48
C THR A 112 -5.09 -22.05 4.71
N VAL A 113 -4.08 -22.08 5.57
CA VAL A 113 -3.35 -23.31 5.91
C VAL A 113 -4.25 -24.27 6.68
N ALA A 114 -5.05 -23.78 7.62
CA ALA A 114 -5.93 -24.60 8.46
C ALA A 114 -7.10 -25.21 7.67
N ALA A 115 -7.44 -24.69 6.50
CA ALA A 115 -8.54 -25.21 5.69
C ALA A 115 -8.30 -26.63 5.14
N GLY A 116 -7.07 -27.12 5.21
CA GLY A 116 -6.76 -28.50 4.83
C GLY A 116 -6.69 -28.77 3.32
N SER A 117 -7.05 -27.80 2.50
CA SER A 117 -7.00 -27.91 1.04
C SER A 117 -5.98 -26.94 0.41
N VAL A 118 -5.13 -26.35 1.23
CA VAL A 118 -4.15 -25.37 0.77
C VAL A 118 -3.01 -26.06 0.04
N THR A 119 -2.57 -25.47 -1.08
CA THR A 119 -1.35 -25.85 -1.76
C THR A 119 -0.22 -24.92 -1.33
N MET A 120 1.03 -25.32 -1.61
CA MET A 120 2.18 -24.45 -1.35
C MET A 120 2.04 -23.12 -2.08
N ASP A 121 1.55 -23.13 -3.30
CA ASP A 121 1.36 -21.89 -4.08
C ASP A 121 0.35 -20.95 -3.43
N ILE A 122 -0.77 -21.51 -2.95
CA ILE A 122 -1.79 -20.69 -2.26
C ILE A 122 -1.22 -20.12 -0.96
N ALA A 123 -0.47 -20.93 -0.19
CA ALA A 123 0.15 -20.47 1.05
C ALA A 123 1.17 -19.35 0.78
N ILE A 124 1.97 -19.48 -0.27
CA ILE A 124 2.96 -18.46 -0.65
C ILE A 124 2.28 -17.15 -1.03
N GLU A 125 1.16 -17.21 -1.74
CA GLU A 125 0.41 -16.00 -2.12
C GLU A 125 -0.09 -15.21 -0.92
N GLN A 126 -0.27 -15.84 0.23
CA GLN A 126 -0.72 -15.20 1.47
C GLN A 126 0.42 -14.53 2.25
N ILE A 127 1.68 -14.76 1.86
CA ILE A 127 2.84 -14.23 2.60
C ILE A 127 3.11 -12.76 2.28
N ASP A 128 2.95 -12.35 1.04
CA ASP A 128 3.30 -11.00 0.59
C ASP A 128 2.37 -9.90 1.09
#